data_d4763ed11d0019fbe0b98f30f0c3a155
#
_entry.id   d4763ed11d0019fbe0b98f30f0c3a155
#
_cell.length_a   1.000
_cell.length_b   1.000
_cell.length_c   1.000
_cell.angle_alpha   90.00
_cell.angle_beta   90.00
_cell.angle_gamma   90.00
#
_symmetry.space_group_name_H-M   'P 1'
#
loop_
_entity.id
_entity.type
_entity.pdbx_description
1 polymer ?
#
loop_
_entity_poly.entity_id
_entity_poly.type
_entity_poly.pdbx_seq_one_letter_code
_entity_poly.pdbx_strand_id
1 'polypeptide(L)'
;MLKKIVLLLAMGLLLAAPVFANEAPKTVIQVTGNSQKEVTPDVARITFSINSVDTNLEKAKNDNTQIANRVFAKLKEQGFTKEQIKTITYQVDPVYNYEKNNLPKLEGYRVTNSLQISTSIENVGVLVNELTNAGANEINSIRFEAENETASRNEALRDAVGDALRKAQVIAAALNKSVANVTVVNESGVFYHPAMMESRMLKAGNMDAGAPTIPAGKVTVGATVQVTVELQ
;
A
#
# COMPACT_ATOMS: atom_id res chain seq x y z
N MET A 1 -36.31 -28.67 78.70
CA MET A 1 -34.90 -28.26 78.30
C MET A 1 -34.72 -28.18 76.79
N LEU A 2 -35.58 -28.78 76.00
CA LEU A 2 -35.43 -28.79 74.50
C LEU A 2 -35.75 -27.48 73.80
N LYS A 3 -36.60 -26.58 74.38
CA LYS A 3 -37.01 -25.29 73.79
C LYS A 3 -35.97 -24.20 73.88
N LYS A 4 -34.96 -24.31 74.74
CA LYS A 4 -33.91 -23.31 74.87
C LYS A 4 -32.67 -23.55 73.96
N ILE A 5 -32.56 -24.79 73.44
CA ILE A 5 -31.48 -25.18 72.54
C ILE A 5 -31.78 -24.77 71.10
N VAL A 6 -33.05 -24.75 70.70
CA VAL A 6 -33.47 -24.36 69.33
C VAL A 6 -33.31 -22.82 69.11
N LEU A 7 -33.34 -21.99 70.13
CA LEU A 7 -33.22 -20.53 70.04
C LEU A 7 -31.78 -20.09 69.87
N LEU A 8 -30.79 -20.88 70.27
CA LEU A 8 -29.35 -20.56 70.12
C LEU A 8 -28.76 -21.00 68.80
N LEU A 9 -29.42 -21.94 68.08
CA LEU A 9 -29.01 -22.40 66.77
C LEU A 9 -29.52 -21.46 65.64
N ALA A 10 -30.57 -20.66 65.90
CA ALA A 10 -31.13 -19.73 64.90
C ALA A 10 -30.38 -18.38 64.84
N MET A 11 -29.47 -18.09 65.77
CA MET A 11 -28.76 -16.80 65.88
C MET A 11 -27.36 -16.84 65.29
N GLY A 12 -26.92 -18.02 64.77
CA GLY A 12 -25.60 -18.20 64.17
C GLY A 12 -25.58 -18.12 62.61
N LEU A 13 -26.72 -17.87 61.94
CA LEU A 13 -26.82 -17.97 60.48
C LEU A 13 -27.00 -16.61 59.78
N LEU A 14 -26.73 -15.51 60.44
CA LEU A 14 -26.75 -14.18 59.85
C LEU A 14 -25.32 -13.60 59.92
N LEU A 15 -24.61 -13.59 58.81
CA LEU A 15 -23.56 -12.61 58.46
C LEU A 15 -22.43 -13.25 57.64
N ALA A 16 -22.81 -13.93 56.54
CA ALA A 16 -21.90 -14.02 55.40
C ALA A 16 -22.53 -13.27 54.24
N ALA A 17 -22.65 -11.96 54.34
CA ALA A 17 -22.88 -11.13 53.17
C ALA A 17 -21.63 -11.24 52.28
N PRO A 18 -21.76 -11.63 51.01
CA PRO A 18 -20.62 -11.56 50.10
C PRO A 18 -20.24 -10.10 50.03
N VAL A 19 -19.05 -9.77 50.54
CA VAL A 19 -18.40 -8.48 50.24
C VAL A 19 -18.06 -8.50 48.77
N PHE A 20 -18.97 -8.00 47.94
CA PHE A 20 -18.60 -7.58 46.59
C PHE A 20 -17.59 -6.45 46.79
N ALA A 21 -16.31 -6.76 46.63
CA ALA A 21 -15.30 -5.75 46.51
C ALA A 21 -15.66 -4.91 45.29
N ASN A 22 -16.26 -3.75 45.52
CA ASN A 22 -16.52 -2.78 44.46
C ASN A 22 -15.16 -2.20 44.08
N GLU A 23 -14.52 -2.80 43.06
CA GLU A 23 -13.28 -2.22 42.50
C GLU A 23 -13.59 -0.77 42.14
N ALA A 24 -12.82 0.15 42.66
CA ALA A 24 -12.95 1.56 42.32
C ALA A 24 -12.85 1.72 40.79
N PRO A 25 -13.69 2.58 40.21
CA PRO A 25 -13.68 2.74 38.74
C PRO A 25 -12.28 3.15 38.29
N LYS A 26 -11.67 2.32 37.45
CA LYS A 26 -10.34 2.57 36.91
C LYS A 26 -10.40 3.74 35.95
N THR A 27 -9.52 4.71 36.14
CA THR A 27 -9.39 5.83 35.21
C THR A 27 -8.72 5.31 33.93
N VAL A 28 -9.39 5.40 32.80
CA VAL A 28 -8.83 5.03 31.50
C VAL A 28 -8.78 6.24 30.58
N ILE A 29 -7.74 6.31 29.76
CA ILE A 29 -7.63 7.29 28.68
C ILE A 29 -7.38 6.57 27.36
N GLN A 30 -7.88 7.16 26.29
CA GLN A 30 -7.66 6.71 24.93
C GLN A 30 -6.86 7.78 24.19
N VAL A 31 -5.79 7.37 23.52
CA VAL A 31 -4.89 8.26 22.79
C VAL A 31 -4.66 7.72 21.39
N THR A 32 -4.49 8.64 20.43
CA THR A 32 -4.11 8.30 19.08
C THR A 32 -2.64 8.61 18.85
N GLY A 33 -1.89 7.61 18.47
CA GLY A 33 -0.52 7.74 18.02
C GLY A 33 -0.43 7.78 16.50
N ASN A 34 0.43 8.64 16.00
CA ASN A 34 0.67 8.81 14.58
C ASN A 34 2.15 8.77 14.28
N SER A 35 2.50 8.22 13.14
CA SER A 35 3.83 8.34 12.56
C SER A 35 3.73 8.69 11.10
N GLN A 36 4.69 9.47 10.62
CA GLN A 36 4.90 9.72 9.19
C GLN A 36 6.36 10.03 8.97
N LYS A 37 6.95 9.37 7.99
CA LYS A 37 8.32 9.64 7.57
C LYS A 37 8.49 9.49 6.07
N GLU A 38 9.51 10.14 5.55
CA GLU A 38 9.94 10.00 4.17
C GLU A 38 11.07 8.98 4.09
N VAL A 39 10.96 8.07 3.14
CA VAL A 39 11.97 7.05 2.83
C VAL A 39 12.50 7.31 1.43
N THR A 40 13.80 7.22 1.25
CA THR A 40 14.40 7.27 -0.07
C THR A 40 14.10 5.95 -0.78
N PRO A 41 13.47 5.98 -1.96
CA PRO A 41 13.23 4.77 -2.73
C PRO A 41 14.56 4.24 -3.31
N ASP A 42 14.62 2.94 -3.55
CA ASP A 42 15.75 2.22 -4.16
C ASP A 42 15.35 1.40 -5.38
N VAL A 43 14.04 1.17 -5.56
CA VAL A 43 13.46 0.43 -6.67
C VAL A 43 12.46 1.28 -7.44
N ALA A 44 12.52 1.18 -8.76
CA ALA A 44 11.50 1.72 -9.66
C ALA A 44 10.71 0.58 -10.31
N ARG A 45 9.40 0.70 -10.28
CA ARG A 45 8.47 -0.23 -10.92
C ARG A 45 7.83 0.45 -12.12
N ILE A 46 8.13 -0.04 -13.30
CA ILE A 46 7.66 0.49 -14.58
C ILE A 46 6.52 -0.37 -15.08
N THR A 47 5.36 0.23 -15.32
CA THR A 47 4.25 -0.40 -16.05
C THR A 47 4.18 0.22 -17.43
N PHE A 48 4.22 -0.62 -18.45
CA PHE A 48 4.21 -0.22 -19.85
C PHE A 48 3.26 -1.11 -20.65
N SER A 49 2.82 -0.64 -21.82
CA SER A 49 1.93 -1.38 -22.69
C SER A 49 2.45 -1.47 -24.10
N ILE A 50 2.11 -2.57 -24.74
CA ILE A 50 2.25 -2.83 -26.16
C ILE A 50 0.84 -2.84 -26.74
N ASN A 51 0.52 -1.81 -27.51
CA ASN A 51 -0.77 -1.70 -28.19
C ASN A 51 -0.58 -1.94 -29.68
N SER A 52 -1.40 -2.80 -30.27
CA SER A 52 -1.53 -3.01 -31.71
C SER A 52 -2.98 -2.84 -32.13
N VAL A 53 -3.20 -2.32 -33.33
CA VAL A 53 -4.53 -2.12 -33.90
C VAL A 53 -4.51 -2.59 -35.37
N ASP A 54 -5.46 -3.44 -35.73
CA ASP A 54 -5.66 -3.84 -37.13
C ASP A 54 -7.14 -4.15 -37.40
N THR A 55 -7.57 -4.04 -38.65
CA THR A 55 -8.91 -4.43 -39.05
C THR A 55 -9.16 -5.93 -38.93
N ASN A 56 -8.10 -6.73 -39.00
CA ASN A 56 -8.12 -8.16 -38.79
C ASN A 56 -7.61 -8.52 -37.39
N LEU A 57 -8.44 -9.23 -36.64
CA LEU A 57 -8.14 -9.62 -35.25
C LEU A 57 -6.85 -10.47 -35.14
N GLU A 58 -6.69 -11.47 -36.02
CA GLU A 58 -5.50 -12.35 -35.95
C GLU A 58 -4.22 -11.57 -36.28
N LYS A 59 -4.30 -10.62 -37.22
CA LYS A 59 -3.17 -9.76 -37.53
C LYS A 59 -2.83 -8.86 -36.34
N ALA A 60 -3.82 -8.21 -35.69
CA ALA A 60 -3.58 -7.40 -34.49
C ALA A 60 -2.90 -8.21 -33.37
N LYS A 61 -3.33 -9.45 -33.13
CA LYS A 61 -2.72 -10.36 -32.15
C LYS A 61 -1.29 -10.75 -32.52
N ASN A 62 -1.06 -11.08 -33.77
CA ASN A 62 0.26 -11.47 -34.26
C ASN A 62 1.26 -10.30 -34.18
N ASP A 63 0.85 -9.09 -34.56
CA ASP A 63 1.66 -7.88 -34.46
C ASP A 63 2.03 -7.60 -33.00
N ASN A 64 1.07 -7.71 -32.08
CA ASN A 64 1.32 -7.56 -30.64
C ASN A 64 2.35 -8.59 -30.12
N THR A 65 2.18 -9.84 -30.52
CA THR A 65 3.08 -10.93 -30.13
C THR A 65 4.51 -10.70 -30.66
N GLN A 66 4.66 -10.24 -31.88
CA GLN A 66 5.97 -9.94 -32.46
C GLN A 66 6.66 -8.79 -31.72
N ILE A 67 5.92 -7.74 -31.37
CA ILE A 67 6.46 -6.63 -30.59
C ILE A 67 6.85 -7.13 -29.19
N ALA A 68 5.99 -7.89 -28.51
CA ALA A 68 6.27 -8.46 -27.20
C ALA A 68 7.55 -9.31 -27.21
N ASN A 69 7.74 -10.13 -28.24
CA ASN A 69 8.95 -10.94 -28.39
C ASN A 69 10.22 -10.08 -28.54
N ARG A 70 10.16 -8.95 -29.27
CA ARG A 70 11.28 -8.01 -29.37
C ARG A 70 11.57 -7.36 -28.02
N VAL A 71 10.54 -6.93 -27.30
CA VAL A 71 10.68 -6.35 -25.95
C VAL A 71 11.31 -7.37 -25.00
N PHE A 72 10.83 -8.61 -24.97
CA PHE A 72 11.41 -9.67 -24.13
C PHE A 72 12.86 -10.00 -24.50
N ALA A 73 13.20 -10.03 -25.80
CA ALA A 73 14.57 -10.23 -26.22
C ALA A 73 15.48 -9.10 -25.71
N LYS A 74 15.02 -7.84 -25.83
CA LYS A 74 15.77 -6.68 -25.38
C LYS A 74 15.96 -6.67 -23.86
N LEU A 75 14.93 -6.99 -23.10
CA LEU A 75 15.01 -7.11 -21.65
C LEU A 75 15.97 -8.22 -21.21
N LYS A 76 15.98 -9.34 -21.93
CA LYS A 76 16.95 -10.43 -21.69
C LYS A 76 18.39 -9.99 -21.94
N GLU A 77 18.64 -9.19 -22.98
CA GLU A 77 19.98 -8.60 -23.25
C GLU A 77 20.43 -7.68 -22.10
N GLN A 78 19.50 -7.01 -21.44
CA GLN A 78 19.76 -6.19 -20.25
C GLN A 78 19.86 -7.00 -18.94
N GLY A 79 19.80 -8.33 -19.02
CA GLY A 79 19.96 -9.22 -17.87
C GLY A 79 18.65 -9.54 -17.10
N PHE A 80 17.49 -9.10 -17.59
CA PHE A 80 16.22 -9.44 -16.94
C PHE A 80 15.79 -10.85 -17.27
N THR A 81 15.25 -11.55 -16.27
CA THR A 81 14.64 -12.87 -16.45
C THR A 81 13.12 -12.75 -16.68
N LYS A 82 12.51 -13.82 -17.21
CA LYS A 82 11.06 -13.82 -17.46
C LYS A 82 10.25 -13.67 -16.18
N GLU A 83 10.76 -14.15 -15.06
CA GLU A 83 10.12 -14.11 -13.76
C GLU A 83 10.05 -12.68 -13.18
N GLN A 84 10.93 -11.79 -13.64
CA GLN A 84 10.94 -10.37 -13.27
C GLN A 84 9.93 -9.55 -14.09
N ILE A 85 9.42 -10.09 -15.18
CA ILE A 85 8.44 -9.44 -16.05
C ILE A 85 7.06 -10.03 -15.76
N LYS A 86 6.14 -9.17 -15.29
CA LYS A 86 4.78 -9.57 -14.94
C LYS A 86 3.81 -9.05 -15.98
N THR A 87 2.95 -9.91 -16.51
CA THR A 87 1.79 -9.46 -17.29
C THR A 87 0.71 -8.98 -16.34
N ILE A 88 0.31 -7.72 -16.49
CA ILE A 88 -0.75 -7.09 -15.69
C ILE A 88 -2.10 -7.29 -16.36
N THR A 89 -2.16 -7.06 -17.67
CA THR A 89 -3.39 -7.21 -18.45
C THR A 89 -3.04 -7.65 -19.87
N TYR A 90 -3.83 -8.56 -20.42
CA TYR A 90 -3.88 -8.84 -21.85
C TYR A 90 -5.33 -8.73 -22.29
N GLN A 91 -5.63 -7.73 -23.14
CA GLN A 91 -7.00 -7.40 -23.53
C GLN A 91 -7.11 -7.23 -25.02
N VAL A 92 -8.26 -7.63 -25.56
CA VAL A 92 -8.62 -7.48 -26.98
C VAL A 92 -9.96 -6.79 -27.05
N ASP A 93 -9.99 -5.61 -27.63
CA ASP A 93 -11.20 -4.79 -27.74
C ASP A 93 -11.52 -4.50 -29.20
N PRO A 94 -12.80 -4.53 -29.58
CA PRO A 94 -13.25 -3.98 -30.86
C PRO A 94 -13.13 -2.45 -30.83
N VAL A 95 -12.66 -1.87 -31.92
CA VAL A 95 -12.60 -0.42 -32.13
C VAL A 95 -13.75 -0.03 -33.03
N TYR A 96 -14.62 0.84 -32.50
CA TYR A 96 -15.78 1.35 -33.24
C TYR A 96 -15.63 2.83 -33.59
N ASN A 97 -16.06 3.20 -34.79
CA ASN A 97 -16.27 4.60 -35.17
C ASN A 97 -17.76 4.94 -35.05
N TYR A 98 -18.04 6.09 -34.43
CA TYR A 98 -19.38 6.62 -34.29
C TYR A 98 -19.54 7.79 -35.27
N GLU A 99 -19.93 7.50 -36.49
CA GLU A 99 -20.26 8.52 -37.49
C GLU A 99 -21.58 9.23 -37.15
N LYS A 100 -21.86 10.33 -37.87
CA LYS A 100 -23.00 11.28 -37.61
C LYS A 100 -24.39 10.65 -37.43
N ASN A 101 -24.60 9.37 -37.76
CA ASN A 101 -25.87 8.66 -37.62
C ASN A 101 -25.97 7.74 -36.40
N ASN A 102 -25.05 7.84 -35.44
CA ASN A 102 -25.02 7.10 -34.17
C ASN A 102 -25.01 5.55 -34.25
N LEU A 103 -24.81 4.98 -35.42
CA LEU A 103 -24.60 3.53 -35.54
C LEU A 103 -23.11 3.22 -35.45
N PRO A 104 -22.68 2.41 -34.47
CA PRO A 104 -21.28 2.04 -34.32
C PRO A 104 -20.84 1.19 -35.49
N LYS A 105 -19.82 1.63 -36.23
CA LYS A 105 -19.19 0.85 -37.31
C LYS A 105 -17.88 0.29 -36.79
N LEU A 106 -17.74 -1.04 -36.85
CA LEU A 106 -16.49 -1.70 -36.47
C LEU A 106 -15.35 -1.28 -37.42
N GLU A 107 -14.29 -0.66 -36.88
CA GLU A 107 -13.09 -0.27 -37.64
C GLU A 107 -11.94 -1.25 -37.49
N GLY A 108 -11.93 -2.04 -36.41
CA GLY A 108 -10.86 -3.02 -36.19
C GLY A 108 -10.84 -3.54 -34.76
N TYR A 109 -9.69 -4.04 -34.39
CA TYR A 109 -9.44 -4.64 -33.09
C TYR A 109 -8.16 -4.05 -32.50
N ARG A 110 -8.21 -3.72 -31.22
CA ARG A 110 -7.05 -3.31 -30.44
C ARG A 110 -6.64 -4.44 -29.52
N VAL A 111 -5.37 -4.78 -29.54
CA VAL A 111 -4.77 -5.69 -28.56
C VAL A 111 -3.87 -4.87 -27.64
N THR A 112 -4.14 -4.92 -26.37
CA THR A 112 -3.35 -4.26 -25.32
C THR A 112 -2.68 -5.33 -24.46
N ASN A 113 -1.35 -5.33 -24.42
CA ASN A 113 -0.56 -6.19 -23.55
C ASN A 113 0.20 -5.29 -22.56
N SER A 114 -0.28 -5.22 -21.34
CA SER A 114 0.30 -4.40 -20.27
C SER A 114 1.21 -5.25 -19.41
N LEU A 115 2.44 -4.79 -19.25
CA LEU A 115 3.53 -5.50 -18.58
C LEU A 115 4.11 -4.61 -17.47
N GLN A 116 4.71 -5.25 -16.49
CA GLN A 116 5.37 -4.57 -15.38
C GLN A 116 6.75 -5.17 -15.15
N ILE A 117 7.73 -4.31 -14.88
CA ILE A 117 9.09 -4.69 -14.54
C ILE A 117 9.63 -3.78 -13.44
N SER A 118 10.51 -4.33 -12.59
CA SER A 118 11.22 -3.56 -11.57
C SER A 118 12.69 -3.43 -11.92
N THR A 119 13.26 -2.26 -11.63
CA THR A 119 14.69 -1.95 -11.86
C THR A 119 15.21 -1.02 -10.76
N SER A 120 16.53 -0.85 -10.67
CA SER A 120 17.11 0.19 -9.83
C SER A 120 16.80 1.59 -10.37
N ILE A 121 16.80 2.59 -9.50
CA ILE A 121 16.43 3.96 -9.89
C ILE A 121 17.34 4.52 -10.97
N GLU A 122 18.64 4.23 -10.91
CA GLU A 122 19.64 4.72 -11.87
C GLU A 122 19.37 4.21 -13.28
N ASN A 123 18.77 3.04 -13.42
CA ASN A 123 18.53 2.38 -14.69
C ASN A 123 17.17 2.72 -15.34
N VAL A 124 16.32 3.48 -14.64
CA VAL A 124 14.95 3.77 -15.13
C VAL A 124 14.96 4.43 -16.50
N GLY A 125 15.75 5.48 -16.69
CA GLY A 125 15.79 6.21 -17.95
C GLY A 125 16.28 5.36 -19.11
N VAL A 126 17.32 4.56 -18.88
CA VAL A 126 17.86 3.62 -19.88
C VAL A 126 16.81 2.58 -20.22
N LEU A 127 16.18 1.98 -19.22
CA LEU A 127 15.18 0.93 -19.44
C LEU A 127 13.94 1.45 -20.19
N VAL A 128 13.44 2.64 -19.85
CA VAL A 128 12.33 3.28 -20.59
C VAL A 128 12.69 3.48 -22.07
N ASN A 129 13.91 3.97 -22.35
CA ASN A 129 14.37 4.13 -23.72
C ASN A 129 14.47 2.80 -24.47
N GLU A 130 15.01 1.76 -23.84
CA GLU A 130 15.12 0.42 -24.44
C GLU A 130 13.75 -0.22 -24.70
N LEU A 131 12.79 -0.05 -23.78
CA LEU A 131 11.42 -0.55 -23.95
C LEU A 131 10.72 0.12 -25.14
N THR A 132 10.84 1.43 -25.26
CA THR A 132 10.21 2.19 -26.35
C THR A 132 10.85 1.88 -27.70
N ASN A 133 12.17 1.76 -27.76
CA ASN A 133 12.89 1.35 -28.97
C ASN A 133 12.55 -0.08 -29.41
N ALA A 134 12.26 -0.98 -28.48
CA ALA A 134 11.83 -2.35 -28.78
C ALA A 134 10.36 -2.42 -29.25
N GLY A 135 9.59 -1.34 -29.07
CA GLY A 135 8.21 -1.21 -29.56
C GLY A 135 7.12 -1.12 -28.49
N ALA A 136 7.49 -1.01 -27.18
CA ALA A 136 6.52 -0.58 -26.18
C ALA A 136 6.10 0.86 -26.52
N ASN A 137 4.80 1.05 -26.77
CA ASN A 137 4.32 2.35 -27.28
C ASN A 137 3.54 3.17 -26.25
N GLU A 138 3.50 2.69 -25.01
CA GLU A 138 2.90 3.41 -23.90
C GLU A 138 3.61 3.09 -22.58
N ILE A 139 4.05 4.12 -21.86
CA ILE A 139 4.52 4.01 -20.48
C ILE A 139 3.37 4.49 -19.58
N ASN A 140 2.73 3.53 -18.91
CA ASN A 140 1.53 3.81 -18.11
C ASN A 140 1.87 4.48 -16.79
N SER A 141 2.90 3.97 -16.08
CA SER A 141 3.35 4.55 -14.82
C SER A 141 4.78 4.15 -14.48
N ILE A 142 5.45 5.01 -13.74
CA ILE A 142 6.71 4.73 -13.05
C ILE A 142 6.47 5.02 -11.58
N ARG A 143 6.61 4.00 -10.71
CA ARG A 143 6.49 4.12 -9.27
C ARG A 143 7.85 3.90 -8.63
N PHE A 144 8.18 4.75 -7.70
CA PHE A 144 9.40 4.63 -6.91
C PHE A 144 9.03 4.08 -5.53
N GLU A 145 9.64 2.98 -5.15
CA GLU A 145 9.30 2.20 -3.96
C GLU A 145 10.57 1.89 -3.17
N ALA A 146 10.43 1.60 -1.88
CA ALA A 146 11.48 0.97 -1.12
C ALA A 146 11.36 -0.56 -1.31
N GLU A 147 12.45 -1.25 -1.62
CA GLU A 147 12.47 -2.70 -1.82
C GLU A 147 11.90 -3.43 -0.60
N ASN A 148 12.25 -2.95 0.59
CA ASN A 148 11.73 -3.51 1.84
C ASN A 148 10.58 -2.67 2.41
N GLU A 149 9.47 -2.64 1.68
CA GLU A 149 8.24 -1.96 2.12
C GLU A 149 7.75 -2.47 3.49
N THR A 150 7.85 -3.78 3.74
CA THR A 150 7.42 -4.39 5.01
C THR A 150 8.20 -3.85 6.20
N ALA A 151 9.52 -3.70 6.07
CA ALA A 151 10.34 -3.12 7.14
C ALA A 151 9.94 -1.67 7.41
N SER A 152 9.73 -0.87 6.36
CA SER A 152 9.31 0.53 6.48
C SER A 152 7.94 0.66 7.17
N ARG A 153 6.98 -0.21 6.83
CA ARG A 153 5.65 -0.27 7.48
C ARG A 153 5.75 -0.65 8.96
N ASN A 154 6.55 -1.66 9.29
CA ASN A 154 6.75 -2.11 10.67
C ASN A 154 7.43 -1.03 11.53
N GLU A 155 8.36 -0.28 10.97
CA GLU A 155 9.00 0.84 11.65
C GLU A 155 8.00 1.98 11.91
N ALA A 156 7.20 2.35 10.91
CA ALA A 156 6.14 3.34 11.07
C ALA A 156 5.14 2.93 12.16
N LEU A 157 4.73 1.67 12.19
CA LEU A 157 3.82 1.16 13.22
C LEU A 157 4.45 1.25 14.63
N ARG A 158 5.73 0.89 14.76
CA ARG A 158 6.46 1.02 16.05
C ARG A 158 6.51 2.47 16.52
N ASP A 159 6.79 3.40 15.60
CA ASP A 159 6.87 4.83 15.90
C ASP A 159 5.50 5.40 16.31
N ALA A 160 4.41 4.96 15.68
CA ALA A 160 3.05 5.35 16.03
C ALA A 160 2.66 4.86 17.44
N VAL A 161 3.01 3.63 17.80
CA VAL A 161 2.79 3.11 19.16
C VAL A 161 3.61 3.90 20.16
N GLY A 162 4.87 4.20 19.87
CA GLY A 162 5.71 5.05 20.72
C GLY A 162 5.14 6.45 20.93
N ASP A 163 4.56 7.05 19.87
CA ASP A 163 3.89 8.35 19.96
C ASP A 163 2.64 8.29 20.86
N ALA A 164 1.80 7.26 20.71
CA ALA A 164 0.64 7.06 21.58
C ALA A 164 1.04 6.95 23.07
N LEU A 165 2.05 6.15 23.37
CA LEU A 165 2.52 5.95 24.75
C LEU A 165 3.10 7.24 25.35
N ARG A 166 3.87 8.01 24.58
CA ARG A 166 4.35 9.34 25.03
C ARG A 166 3.19 10.28 25.33
N LYS A 167 2.17 10.35 24.48
CA LYS A 167 0.97 11.16 24.71
C LYS A 167 0.22 10.72 25.98
N ALA A 168 0.07 9.40 26.17
CA ALA A 168 -0.55 8.87 27.38
C ALA A 168 0.19 9.28 28.64
N GLN A 169 1.52 9.22 28.64
CA GLN A 169 2.36 9.66 29.78
C GLN A 169 2.18 11.15 30.10
N VAL A 170 2.16 12.00 29.06
CA VAL A 170 1.95 13.45 29.23
C VAL A 170 0.58 13.75 29.87
N ILE A 171 -0.48 13.06 29.37
CA ILE A 171 -1.83 13.23 29.91
C ILE A 171 -1.91 12.72 31.34
N ALA A 172 -1.33 11.54 31.63
CA ALA A 172 -1.30 11.00 33.00
C ALA A 172 -0.61 11.94 33.97
N ALA A 173 0.55 12.49 33.61
CA ALA A 173 1.29 13.45 34.43
C ALA A 173 0.48 14.73 34.70
N ALA A 174 -0.23 15.27 33.72
CA ALA A 174 -1.10 16.42 33.85
C ALA A 174 -2.29 16.19 34.84
N LEU A 175 -2.67 14.92 35.02
CA LEU A 175 -3.70 14.49 35.95
C LEU A 175 -3.13 14.06 37.30
N ASN A 176 -1.85 14.25 37.56
CA ASN A 176 -1.11 13.75 38.74
C ASN A 176 -1.25 12.23 38.88
N LYS A 177 -1.24 11.50 37.76
CA LYS A 177 -1.33 10.06 37.68
C LYS A 177 -0.16 9.48 36.88
N SER A 178 -0.04 8.15 36.87
CA SER A 178 0.91 7.44 36.03
C SER A 178 0.17 6.39 35.16
N VAL A 179 0.78 6.02 34.05
CA VAL A 179 0.28 4.93 33.20
C VAL A 179 0.56 3.61 33.91
N ALA A 180 -0.50 2.84 34.22
CA ALA A 180 -0.37 1.53 34.85
C ALA A 180 -0.23 0.41 33.81
N ASN A 181 -1.19 0.33 32.89
CA ASN A 181 -1.24 -0.73 31.88
C ASN A 181 -1.78 -0.23 30.54
N VAL A 182 -1.37 -0.88 29.45
CA VAL A 182 -2.03 -0.79 28.15
C VAL A 182 -3.14 -1.86 28.12
N THR A 183 -4.38 -1.45 27.93
CA THR A 183 -5.53 -2.38 27.96
C THR A 183 -6.02 -2.74 26.58
N VAL A 184 -5.96 -1.82 25.61
CA VAL A 184 -6.38 -2.06 24.22
C VAL A 184 -5.43 -1.35 23.27
N VAL A 185 -5.07 -2.02 22.20
CA VAL A 185 -4.35 -1.43 21.06
C VAL A 185 -5.12 -1.80 19.79
N ASN A 186 -5.56 -0.78 19.05
CA ASN A 186 -6.20 -0.93 17.76
C ASN A 186 -5.32 -0.27 16.69
N GLU A 187 -4.91 -1.03 15.69
CA GLU A 187 -4.29 -0.50 14.49
C GLU A 187 -5.39 0.10 13.60
N SER A 188 -5.32 1.41 13.37
CA SER A 188 -6.28 2.12 12.51
C SER A 188 -5.84 2.14 11.04
N GLY A 189 -4.58 1.84 10.77
CA GLY A 189 -4.02 1.68 9.44
C GLY A 189 -2.55 2.03 9.33
N VAL A 190 -1.89 1.36 8.39
CA VAL A 190 -0.55 1.68 7.93
C VAL A 190 -0.64 2.07 6.47
N PHE A 191 -0.21 3.26 6.13
CA PHE A 191 -0.20 3.72 4.76
C PHE A 191 1.22 3.76 4.19
N TYR A 192 1.30 3.51 2.89
CA TYR A 192 2.52 3.57 2.11
C TYR A 192 2.19 4.25 0.79
N HIS A 193 2.73 5.44 0.58
CA HIS A 193 2.51 6.20 -0.64
C HIS A 193 3.81 6.23 -1.47
N PRO A 194 3.92 5.39 -2.51
CA PRO A 194 5.05 5.44 -3.42
C PRO A 194 5.09 6.80 -4.12
N ALA A 195 6.28 7.29 -4.40
CA ALA A 195 6.43 8.44 -5.28
C ALA A 195 6.05 8.01 -6.70
N MET A 196 5.13 8.73 -7.33
CA MET A 196 4.64 8.43 -8.67
C MET A 196 5.05 9.54 -9.64
N MET A 197 5.47 9.14 -10.84
CA MET A 197 5.62 10.04 -11.96
C MET A 197 4.40 9.88 -12.88
N GLU A 198 3.67 10.96 -13.11
CA GLU A 198 2.55 10.94 -14.05
C GLU A 198 3.06 10.87 -15.50
N SER A 199 2.43 10.04 -16.31
CA SER A 199 2.77 9.81 -17.73
C SER A 199 2.72 11.08 -18.60
N ARG A 200 2.06 12.16 -18.13
CA ARG A 200 2.03 13.46 -18.80
C ARG A 200 3.38 14.14 -18.85
N MET A 201 4.25 13.94 -17.88
CA MET A 201 5.60 14.52 -17.86
C MET A 201 6.53 13.88 -18.91
N LEU A 202 6.28 12.63 -19.29
CA LEU A 202 7.07 11.93 -20.30
C LEU A 202 6.80 12.42 -21.74
N LYS A 203 5.62 13.04 -21.98
CA LYS A 203 5.25 13.57 -23.31
C LYS A 203 5.75 14.99 -23.58
N ALA A 204 6.21 15.73 -22.58
CA ALA A 204 6.56 17.15 -22.68
C ALA A 204 8.06 17.42 -22.92
N GLY A 205 8.90 16.40 -22.81
CA GLY A 205 10.34 16.55 -23.08
C GLY A 205 10.65 16.29 -24.54
N ASN A 206 11.22 17.28 -25.26
CA ASN A 206 11.96 17.01 -26.48
C ASN A 206 13.01 15.95 -26.15
N MET A 207 12.83 14.73 -26.67
CA MET A 207 13.81 13.65 -26.55
C MET A 207 15.01 13.99 -27.45
N ASP A 208 15.87 14.85 -26.95
CA ASP A 208 17.24 14.90 -27.44
C ASP A 208 17.89 13.55 -27.13
N ALA A 209 18.75 13.04 -28.00
CA ALA A 209 19.20 11.65 -28.16
C ALA A 209 19.85 10.95 -26.93
N GLY A 210 19.44 11.29 -25.70
CA GLY A 210 19.89 10.69 -24.44
C GLY A 210 18.74 10.03 -23.67
N ALA A 211 19.07 9.10 -22.79
CA ALA A 211 18.09 8.51 -21.87
C ALA A 211 17.50 9.61 -20.96
N PRO A 212 16.16 9.65 -20.76
CA PRO A 212 15.53 10.67 -19.95
C PRO A 212 16.00 10.59 -18.49
N THR A 213 16.33 11.73 -17.89
CA THR A 213 16.57 11.81 -16.44
C THR A 213 15.24 11.80 -15.73
N ILE A 214 15.00 10.76 -14.94
CA ILE A 214 13.74 10.57 -14.20
C ILE A 214 14.04 10.67 -12.70
N PRO A 215 13.83 11.85 -12.06
CA PRO A 215 14.09 12.01 -10.64
C PRO A 215 13.07 11.21 -9.83
N ALA A 216 13.55 10.41 -8.89
CA ALA A 216 12.72 9.73 -7.92
C ALA A 216 12.30 10.73 -6.82
N GLY A 217 11.01 10.84 -6.55
CA GLY A 217 10.51 11.51 -5.36
C GLY A 217 10.77 10.66 -4.11
N LYS A 218 10.34 11.16 -2.94
CA LYS A 218 10.39 10.38 -1.70
C LYS A 218 9.11 9.57 -1.50
N VAL A 219 9.25 8.40 -0.92
CA VAL A 219 8.14 7.56 -0.48
C VAL A 219 7.70 8.03 0.90
N THR A 220 6.40 8.24 1.10
CA THR A 220 5.83 8.56 2.41
C THR A 220 5.24 7.31 3.04
N VAL A 221 5.70 6.99 4.25
CA VAL A 221 5.22 5.85 5.05
C VAL A 221 4.71 6.38 6.38
N GLY A 222 3.58 5.88 6.85
CA GLY A 222 3.06 6.26 8.16
C GLY A 222 2.09 5.24 8.71
N ALA A 223 1.78 5.38 9.99
CA ALA A 223 0.83 4.54 10.69
C ALA A 223 0.00 5.35 11.67
N THR A 224 -1.20 4.87 11.95
CA THR A 224 -2.09 5.39 12.99
C THR A 224 -2.51 4.24 13.88
N VAL A 225 -2.35 4.42 15.19
CA VAL A 225 -2.79 3.48 16.21
C VAL A 225 -3.62 4.18 17.27
N GLN A 226 -4.58 3.48 17.81
CA GLN A 226 -5.36 3.93 18.94
C GLN A 226 -5.04 3.06 20.15
N VAL A 227 -4.62 3.69 21.24
CA VAL A 227 -4.17 2.99 22.45
C VAL A 227 -5.02 3.43 23.63
N THR A 228 -5.59 2.47 24.35
CA THR A 228 -6.28 2.70 25.61
C THR A 228 -5.39 2.26 26.74
N VAL A 229 -5.14 3.15 27.71
CA VAL A 229 -4.33 2.88 28.88
C VAL A 229 -5.12 3.13 30.15
N GLU A 230 -4.80 2.35 31.17
CA GLU A 230 -5.29 2.51 32.53
C GLU A 230 -4.30 3.38 33.32
N LEU A 231 -4.83 4.33 34.12
CA LEU A 231 -4.07 5.22 34.98
C LEU A 231 -4.21 4.81 36.44
N GLN A 232 -3.14 4.96 37.19
CA GLN A 232 -3.08 4.79 38.66
C GLN A 232 -2.62 6.05 39.37
#